data_21fc343eb2f58bf5d7a160de81b70b28
#
_entry.id   21fc343eb2f58bf5d7a160de81b70b28
#
_cell.length_a   1.000
_cell.length_b   1.000
_cell.length_c   1.000
_cell.angle_alpha   90.00
_cell.angle_beta   90.00
_cell.angle_gamma   90.00
#
_symmetry.space_group_name_H-M   'P 1'
#
loop_
_entity.id
_entity.type
_entity.pdbx_description
1 polymer ?
#
loop_
_entity_poly.entity_id
_entity_poly.type
_entity_poly.pdbx_seq_one_letter_code
_entity_poly.pdbx_strand_id
1 'polypeptide(L)'
;MPATLDLGLRPAQYEVFSSQKRFRVLVAGRRFGKSYLACIELFIKALARPGETYFYCAPTYRMAKDIAWKTLKKVIPPEFIIAKNETDLKLDLVNGSTIELKGTENAMALRGRSLAGVVLDEAAFMSPDVWFEVIRPALADKQGWALFISTPDGTASWFYDMWCYVPEDKTADWQRWCYTTIEGGNVPSEEVEAARAQLDTRTFRQEFEASFENLSGLVAISFADANISKDVRDLPVLPLLLGVDFNVDPMTGICAVKKGDILWIFDEIIMTGGATTWDFCEEVQNRYGVDRRIISCPDPTGGARKTQGVGTTDHSILRKSGFTVSTPKAPWKIRDKITCVNTALLDATGTRRMFIHPRCKELIKSLRTLTYAPGTGLPNKNLGVDHCFDALGYLCLQVFNLAKPENIGTTNYRVW
;
A
#
# COMPACT_ATOMS: atom_id res chain seq x y z
N MET A 1 -7.52 28.18 -38.33
CA MET A 1 -8.05 26.82 -38.15
C MET A 1 -8.28 26.62 -36.66
N PRO A 2 -9.37 26.01 -36.21
CA PRO A 2 -9.49 25.70 -34.81
C PRO A 2 -8.35 24.74 -34.42
N ALA A 3 -7.57 25.13 -33.41
CA ALA A 3 -6.50 24.30 -32.89
C ALA A 3 -7.13 23.03 -32.25
N THR A 4 -6.83 21.88 -32.80
CA THR A 4 -7.25 20.60 -32.21
C THR A 4 -6.22 20.22 -31.15
N LEU A 5 -6.63 20.20 -29.88
CA LEU A 5 -5.79 19.74 -28.80
C LEU A 5 -5.92 18.21 -28.68
N ASP A 6 -4.86 17.49 -28.98
CA ASP A 6 -4.81 16.05 -28.67
C ASP A 6 -4.62 15.89 -27.16
N LEU A 7 -5.61 15.34 -26.49
CA LEU A 7 -5.59 15.13 -25.04
C LEU A 7 -4.78 13.89 -24.62
N GLY A 8 -4.39 13.03 -25.56
CA GLY A 8 -3.67 11.79 -25.28
C GLY A 8 -4.39 10.82 -24.36
N LEU A 9 -5.72 10.90 -24.26
CA LEU A 9 -6.54 10.01 -23.42
C LEU A 9 -6.79 8.67 -24.10
N ARG A 10 -6.66 7.60 -23.36
CA ARG A 10 -7.03 6.25 -23.77
C ARG A 10 -8.58 6.10 -23.79
N PRO A 11 -9.15 5.11 -24.51
CA PRO A 11 -10.59 4.96 -24.63
C PRO A 11 -11.35 4.94 -23.30
N ALA A 12 -10.90 4.16 -22.31
CA ALA A 12 -11.51 4.10 -20.98
C ALA A 12 -11.43 5.44 -20.22
N GLN A 13 -10.31 6.17 -20.36
CA GLN A 13 -10.15 7.50 -19.78
C GLN A 13 -11.08 8.52 -20.47
N TYR A 14 -11.20 8.43 -21.79
CA TYR A 14 -12.08 9.30 -22.57
C TYR A 14 -13.55 9.09 -22.21
N GLU A 15 -13.96 7.86 -21.93
CA GLU A 15 -15.32 7.58 -21.46
C GLU A 15 -15.65 8.33 -20.16
N VAL A 16 -14.75 8.31 -19.18
CA VAL A 16 -14.91 9.07 -17.93
C VAL A 16 -14.91 10.57 -18.19
N PHE A 17 -13.97 11.05 -19.00
CA PHE A 17 -13.82 12.48 -19.36
C PHE A 17 -15.07 13.04 -20.06
N SER A 18 -15.67 12.28 -20.97
CA SER A 18 -16.83 12.71 -21.75
C SER A 18 -18.13 12.78 -20.96
N SER A 19 -18.18 12.21 -19.75
CA SER A 19 -19.34 12.24 -18.89
C SER A 19 -19.68 13.66 -18.43
N GLN A 20 -20.97 14.01 -18.55
CA GLN A 20 -21.51 15.29 -18.08
C GLN A 20 -22.07 15.21 -16.65
N LYS A 21 -21.88 14.09 -15.95
CA LYS A 21 -22.37 13.95 -14.58
C LYS A 21 -21.59 14.85 -13.64
N ARG A 22 -22.33 15.44 -12.71
CA ARG A 22 -21.77 16.41 -11.74
C ARG A 22 -20.79 15.75 -10.77
N PHE A 23 -21.12 14.55 -10.29
CA PHE A 23 -20.30 13.77 -9.36
C PHE A 23 -19.92 12.45 -9.97
N ARG A 24 -18.62 12.14 -9.99
CA ARG A 24 -18.09 10.99 -10.69
C ARG A 24 -17.09 10.25 -9.84
N VAL A 25 -17.19 8.92 -9.83
CA VAL A 25 -16.32 8.04 -9.07
C VAL A 25 -15.62 7.08 -10.01
N LEU A 26 -14.31 7.18 -10.10
CA LEU A 26 -13.45 6.28 -10.86
C LEU A 26 -12.61 5.43 -9.94
N VAL A 27 -12.94 4.16 -9.84
CA VAL A 27 -12.11 3.14 -9.22
C VAL A 27 -11.29 2.47 -10.32
N ALA A 28 -9.98 2.49 -10.21
CA ALA A 28 -9.17 1.83 -11.23
C ALA A 28 -7.84 1.33 -10.67
N GLY A 29 -7.32 0.27 -11.29
CA GLY A 29 -6.04 -0.33 -10.95
C GLY A 29 -4.89 0.65 -11.04
N ARG A 30 -3.74 0.31 -10.45
CA ARG A 30 -2.52 1.11 -10.56
C ARG A 30 -2.12 1.30 -12.01
N ARG A 31 -1.53 2.46 -12.32
CA ARG A 31 -1.06 2.81 -13.69
C ARG A 31 -2.15 2.90 -14.74
N PHE A 32 -3.43 2.86 -14.39
CA PHE A 32 -4.53 3.19 -15.30
C PHE A 32 -4.38 4.59 -15.94
N GLY A 33 -3.75 5.53 -15.23
CA GLY A 33 -3.62 6.93 -15.66
C GLY A 33 -4.69 7.85 -15.08
N LYS A 34 -5.22 7.49 -13.89
CA LYS A 34 -6.24 8.28 -13.16
C LYS A 34 -5.83 9.75 -12.98
N SER A 35 -4.64 9.99 -12.42
CA SER A 35 -4.15 11.35 -12.13
C SER A 35 -3.88 12.15 -13.39
N TYR A 36 -3.46 11.50 -14.49
CA TYR A 36 -3.30 12.16 -15.79
C TYR A 36 -4.66 12.64 -16.34
N LEU A 37 -5.65 11.76 -16.37
CA LEU A 37 -7.03 12.09 -16.74
C LEU A 37 -7.55 13.28 -15.92
N ALA A 38 -7.36 13.24 -14.60
CA ALA A 38 -7.81 14.27 -13.67
C ALA A 38 -7.17 15.65 -13.96
N CYS A 39 -5.87 15.67 -14.27
CA CYS A 39 -5.17 16.88 -14.64
C CYS A 39 -5.68 17.48 -15.97
N ILE A 40 -5.93 16.64 -16.99
CA ILE A 40 -6.53 17.06 -18.27
C ILE A 40 -7.91 17.65 -18.02
N GLU A 41 -8.73 16.98 -17.22
CA GLU A 41 -10.07 17.44 -16.94
C GLU A 41 -10.11 18.77 -16.21
N LEU A 42 -9.29 18.95 -15.18
CA LEU A 42 -9.16 20.23 -14.48
C LEU A 42 -8.80 21.36 -15.45
N PHE A 43 -7.83 21.13 -16.32
CA PHE A 43 -7.41 22.12 -17.30
C PHE A 43 -8.54 22.51 -18.26
N ILE A 44 -9.17 21.51 -18.91
CA ILE A 44 -10.24 21.76 -19.89
C ILE A 44 -11.46 22.43 -19.25
N LYS A 45 -11.88 21.97 -18.06
CA LYS A 45 -13.00 22.56 -17.32
C LYS A 45 -12.70 23.97 -16.83
N ALA A 46 -11.43 24.23 -16.43
CA ALA A 46 -11.00 25.58 -16.03
C ALA A 46 -11.00 26.56 -17.22
N LEU A 47 -10.61 26.12 -18.42
CA LEU A 47 -10.71 26.94 -19.62
C LEU A 47 -12.16 27.21 -20.02
N ALA A 48 -13.05 26.26 -19.81
CA ALA A 48 -14.46 26.38 -20.23
C ALA A 48 -15.26 27.36 -19.36
N ARG A 49 -14.84 27.65 -18.11
CA ARG A 49 -15.53 28.60 -17.20
C ARG A 49 -14.55 29.63 -16.68
N PRO A 50 -14.46 30.82 -17.29
CA PRO A 50 -13.52 31.88 -16.88
C PRO A 50 -13.74 32.40 -15.46
N GLY A 51 -12.65 32.76 -14.78
CA GLY A 51 -12.67 33.41 -13.47
C GLY A 51 -12.97 32.50 -12.29
N GLU A 52 -12.99 31.18 -12.48
CA GLU A 52 -13.36 30.20 -11.46
C GLU A 52 -12.16 29.53 -10.81
N THR A 53 -12.39 28.99 -9.60
CA THR A 53 -11.37 28.26 -8.83
C THR A 53 -11.63 26.75 -8.82
N TYR A 54 -10.57 25.99 -9.05
CA TYR A 54 -10.56 24.54 -9.10
C TYR A 54 -9.51 23.97 -8.15
N PHE A 55 -9.85 22.88 -7.46
CA PHE A 55 -8.91 22.19 -6.59
C PHE A 55 -8.54 20.81 -7.13
N TYR A 56 -7.27 20.45 -6.95
CA TYR A 56 -6.80 19.09 -6.97
C TYR A 56 -6.37 18.73 -5.54
N CYS A 57 -7.08 17.79 -4.93
CA CYS A 57 -6.84 17.35 -3.57
C CYS A 57 -6.18 15.96 -3.57
N ALA A 58 -5.14 15.78 -2.74
CA ALA A 58 -4.51 14.49 -2.46
C ALA A 58 -4.45 14.29 -0.92
N PRO A 59 -4.26 13.06 -0.42
CA PRO A 59 -4.15 12.81 1.01
C PRO A 59 -3.13 13.69 1.73
N THR A 60 -2.00 13.99 1.07
CA THR A 60 -0.99 14.93 1.59
C THR A 60 -0.57 15.95 0.54
N TYR A 61 -0.15 17.13 1.01
CA TYR A 61 0.41 18.17 0.15
C TYR A 61 1.60 17.66 -0.69
N ARG A 62 2.46 16.83 -0.08
CA ARG A 62 3.59 16.23 -0.78
C ARG A 62 3.15 15.34 -1.94
N MET A 63 2.12 14.53 -1.75
CA MET A 63 1.57 13.69 -2.83
C MET A 63 1.00 14.54 -3.96
N ALA A 64 0.24 15.60 -3.66
CA ALA A 64 -0.25 16.54 -4.66
C ALA A 64 0.90 17.15 -5.49
N LYS A 65 1.98 17.56 -4.83
CA LYS A 65 3.18 18.12 -5.47
C LYS A 65 3.90 17.11 -6.35
N ASP A 66 4.13 15.91 -5.86
CA ASP A 66 4.94 14.89 -6.55
C ASP A 66 4.21 14.30 -7.76
N ILE A 67 2.89 14.20 -7.72
CA ILE A 67 2.07 13.57 -8.76
C ILE A 67 1.47 14.63 -9.71
N ALA A 68 0.57 15.47 -9.18
CA ALA A 68 -0.25 16.33 -10.02
C ALA A 68 0.48 17.60 -10.49
N TRP A 69 1.30 18.23 -9.64
CA TRP A 69 1.98 19.46 -10.01
C TRP A 69 2.87 19.31 -11.23
N LYS A 70 3.64 18.22 -11.27
CA LYS A 70 4.50 17.92 -12.43
C LYS A 70 3.66 17.60 -13.66
N THR A 71 2.55 16.88 -13.48
CA THR A 71 1.65 16.50 -14.58
C THR A 71 0.94 17.73 -15.15
N LEU A 72 0.35 18.59 -14.32
CA LEU A 72 -0.32 19.82 -14.77
C LEU A 72 0.63 20.72 -15.58
N LYS A 73 1.85 20.93 -15.11
CA LYS A 73 2.86 21.74 -15.86
C LYS A 73 3.28 21.09 -17.19
N LYS A 74 3.06 19.81 -17.37
CA LYS A 74 3.35 19.11 -18.62
C LYS A 74 2.16 19.13 -19.58
N VAL A 75 0.94 19.00 -19.05
CA VAL A 75 -0.28 18.89 -19.89
C VAL A 75 -0.87 20.26 -20.26
N ILE A 76 -0.64 21.31 -19.47
CA ILE A 76 -1.11 22.66 -19.76
C ILE A 76 -0.07 23.36 -20.62
N PRO A 77 -0.37 23.71 -21.88
CA PRO A 77 0.55 24.46 -22.71
C PRO A 77 0.91 25.81 -22.06
N PRO A 78 2.18 26.24 -22.12
CA PRO A 78 2.64 27.46 -21.43
C PRO A 78 1.85 28.74 -21.78
N GLU A 79 1.32 28.84 -22.99
CA GLU A 79 0.49 29.94 -23.44
C GLU A 79 -0.84 30.10 -22.70
N PHE A 80 -1.30 29.08 -21.98
CA PHE A 80 -2.49 29.18 -21.15
C PHE A 80 -2.21 29.54 -19.69
N ILE A 81 -0.94 29.71 -19.30
CA ILE A 81 -0.53 30.01 -17.91
C ILE A 81 -0.04 31.45 -17.83
N ILE A 82 -0.73 32.30 -17.05
CA ILE A 82 -0.26 33.69 -16.76
C ILE A 82 0.77 33.67 -15.63
N ALA A 83 0.48 32.95 -14.56
CA ALA A 83 1.33 32.90 -13.38
C ALA A 83 1.33 31.49 -12.76
N LYS A 84 2.46 31.16 -12.13
CA LYS A 84 2.61 29.93 -11.33
C LYS A 84 3.27 30.24 -10.00
N ASN A 85 2.74 29.69 -8.95
CA ASN A 85 3.31 29.74 -7.61
C ASN A 85 3.74 28.32 -7.18
N GLU A 86 5.05 28.08 -7.11
CA GLU A 86 5.64 26.78 -6.77
C GLU A 86 5.53 26.46 -5.27
N THR A 87 5.31 27.48 -4.42
CA THR A 87 5.14 27.30 -2.98
C THR A 87 3.71 26.91 -2.65
N ASP A 88 2.73 27.63 -3.22
CA ASP A 88 1.31 27.38 -2.96
C ASP A 88 0.71 26.36 -3.92
N LEU A 89 1.49 25.86 -4.87
CA LEU A 89 1.09 24.97 -5.96
C LEU A 89 -0.15 25.48 -6.70
N LYS A 90 -0.07 26.71 -7.16
CA LYS A 90 -1.16 27.45 -7.81
C LYS A 90 -0.78 27.82 -9.24
N LEU A 91 -1.73 27.62 -10.17
CA LEU A 91 -1.65 28.07 -11.57
C LEU A 91 -2.78 29.06 -11.84
N ASP A 92 -2.45 30.23 -12.34
CA ASP A 92 -3.39 31.21 -12.85
C ASP A 92 -3.42 31.15 -14.39
N LEU A 93 -4.62 30.93 -14.95
CA LEU A 93 -4.83 30.74 -16.38
C LEU A 93 -5.22 32.06 -17.08
N VAL A 94 -4.99 32.10 -18.40
CA VAL A 94 -5.26 33.29 -19.25
C VAL A 94 -6.70 33.80 -19.22
N ASN A 95 -7.67 32.94 -18.86
CA ASN A 95 -9.06 33.31 -18.73
C ASN A 95 -9.45 33.76 -17.31
N GLY A 96 -8.46 33.95 -16.41
CA GLY A 96 -8.67 34.35 -15.01
C GLY A 96 -9.03 33.19 -14.06
N SER A 97 -9.16 31.96 -14.56
CA SER A 97 -9.38 30.79 -13.71
C SER A 97 -8.11 30.36 -13.00
N THR A 98 -8.29 29.67 -11.87
CA THR A 98 -7.19 29.22 -11.01
C THR A 98 -7.29 27.74 -10.73
N ILE A 99 -6.17 27.03 -10.80
CA ILE A 99 -6.05 25.63 -10.35
C ILE A 99 -5.09 25.61 -9.16
N GLU A 100 -5.57 25.12 -8.00
CA GLU A 100 -4.77 25.00 -6.78
C GLU A 100 -4.70 23.54 -6.34
N LEU A 101 -3.50 23.10 -5.95
CA LEU A 101 -3.29 21.75 -5.39
C LEU A 101 -3.27 21.82 -3.87
N LYS A 102 -3.95 20.88 -3.24
CA LYS A 102 -4.13 20.86 -1.77
C LYS A 102 -3.85 19.48 -1.21
N GLY A 103 -3.22 19.44 -0.03
CA GLY A 103 -3.25 18.27 0.84
C GLY A 103 -4.49 18.30 1.72
N THR A 104 -5.03 17.14 2.04
CA THR A 104 -6.22 17.00 2.89
C THR A 104 -5.90 16.60 4.32
N GLU A 105 -4.61 16.53 4.68
CA GLU A 105 -4.16 16.30 6.06
C GLU A 105 -4.66 17.34 7.06
N ASN A 106 -5.00 18.53 6.59
CA ASN A 106 -5.68 19.58 7.36
C ASN A 106 -6.92 20.07 6.60
N ALA A 107 -7.98 19.28 6.63
CA ALA A 107 -9.22 19.56 5.92
C ALA A 107 -9.84 20.91 6.29
N MET A 108 -9.71 21.32 7.56
CA MET A 108 -10.30 22.58 8.07
C MET A 108 -9.69 23.82 7.38
N ALA A 109 -8.43 23.77 6.94
CA ALA A 109 -7.78 24.86 6.22
C ALA A 109 -8.37 25.10 4.82
N LEU A 110 -9.17 24.16 4.30
CA LEU A 110 -9.82 24.25 3.00
C LEU A 110 -11.22 24.91 3.06
N ARG A 111 -11.75 25.15 4.25
CA ARG A 111 -13.09 25.77 4.43
C ARG A 111 -13.11 27.21 3.91
N GLY A 112 -14.33 27.70 3.60
CA GLY A 112 -14.58 29.09 3.17
C GLY A 112 -14.20 29.37 1.71
N ARG A 113 -13.98 28.32 0.90
CA ARG A 113 -13.74 28.44 -0.53
C ARG A 113 -15.01 28.19 -1.33
N SER A 114 -15.10 28.82 -2.50
CA SER A 114 -16.14 28.61 -3.49
C SER A 114 -15.49 27.98 -4.73
N LEU A 115 -15.90 26.77 -5.07
CA LEU A 115 -15.25 25.94 -6.08
C LEU A 115 -16.17 25.61 -7.25
N ALA A 116 -15.67 25.79 -8.48
CA ALA A 116 -16.35 25.32 -9.68
C ALA A 116 -16.09 23.85 -10.00
N GLY A 117 -15.03 23.29 -9.44
CA GLY A 117 -14.74 21.87 -9.58
C GLY A 117 -13.60 21.39 -8.69
N VAL A 118 -13.60 20.08 -8.41
CA VAL A 118 -12.55 19.45 -7.62
C VAL A 118 -12.26 18.04 -8.11
N VAL A 119 -11.00 17.67 -8.04
CA VAL A 119 -10.54 16.28 -8.09
C VAL A 119 -10.09 15.87 -6.69
N LEU A 120 -10.54 14.69 -6.25
CA LEU A 120 -10.03 14.01 -5.04
C LEU A 120 -9.25 12.77 -5.50
N ASP A 121 -7.93 12.88 -5.54
CA ASP A 121 -7.02 11.79 -5.95
C ASP A 121 -6.60 10.96 -4.74
N GLU A 122 -6.61 9.64 -4.90
CA GLU A 122 -6.46 8.66 -3.83
C GLU A 122 -7.51 8.88 -2.72
N ALA A 123 -8.76 9.11 -3.14
CA ALA A 123 -9.89 9.45 -2.27
C ALA A 123 -10.14 8.41 -1.18
N ALA A 124 -9.88 7.12 -1.44
CA ALA A 124 -10.02 6.05 -0.45
C ALA A 124 -9.16 6.28 0.81
N PHE A 125 -8.04 7.02 0.69
CA PHE A 125 -7.10 7.29 1.77
C PHE A 125 -7.29 8.65 2.45
N MET A 126 -8.36 9.37 2.11
CA MET A 126 -8.76 10.63 2.76
C MET A 126 -9.76 10.37 3.88
N SER A 127 -9.83 11.31 4.86
CA SER A 127 -10.93 11.32 5.82
C SER A 127 -12.26 11.64 5.12
N PRO A 128 -13.37 10.97 5.46
CA PRO A 128 -14.69 11.28 4.93
C PRO A 128 -15.12 12.74 5.16
N ASP A 129 -14.66 13.39 6.25
CA ASP A 129 -14.95 14.78 6.60
C ASP A 129 -14.49 15.76 5.50
N VAL A 130 -13.42 15.40 4.79
CA VAL A 130 -12.94 16.20 3.64
C VAL A 130 -14.05 16.40 2.62
N TRP A 131 -14.76 15.34 2.29
CA TRP A 131 -15.90 15.45 1.37
C TRP A 131 -17.12 16.07 2.01
N PHE A 132 -17.61 15.48 3.09
CA PHE A 132 -18.92 15.82 3.63
C PHE A 132 -18.97 17.21 4.27
N GLU A 133 -17.91 17.61 4.98
CA GLU A 133 -17.91 18.87 5.75
C GLU A 133 -17.23 20.04 5.04
N VAL A 134 -16.33 19.76 4.07
CA VAL A 134 -15.51 20.82 3.49
C VAL A 134 -15.79 20.99 2.00
N ILE A 135 -15.56 19.94 1.19
CA ILE A 135 -15.59 20.07 -0.28
C ILE A 135 -17.02 20.14 -0.81
N ARG A 136 -17.93 19.30 -0.32
CA ARG A 136 -19.32 19.29 -0.79
C ARG A 136 -20.04 20.62 -0.58
N PRO A 137 -19.90 21.31 0.59
CA PRO A 137 -20.38 22.68 0.77
C PRO A 137 -19.72 23.70 -0.14
N ALA A 138 -18.39 23.62 -0.36
CA ALA A 138 -17.64 24.54 -1.21
C ALA A 138 -18.05 24.52 -2.70
N LEU A 139 -18.72 23.46 -3.15
CA LEU A 139 -19.26 23.31 -4.51
C LEU A 139 -20.70 23.81 -4.67
N ALA A 140 -21.35 24.25 -3.57
CA ALA A 140 -22.79 24.48 -3.59
C ALA A 140 -23.21 25.70 -4.42
N ASP A 141 -22.57 26.83 -4.21
CA ASP A 141 -22.89 28.13 -4.82
C ASP A 141 -22.57 28.19 -6.31
N LYS A 142 -21.52 27.51 -6.74
CA LYS A 142 -21.11 27.42 -8.16
C LYS A 142 -21.73 26.23 -8.89
N GLN A 143 -22.51 25.39 -8.21
CA GLN A 143 -22.94 24.08 -8.71
C GLN A 143 -21.76 23.28 -9.27
N GLY A 144 -20.63 23.35 -8.58
CA GLY A 144 -19.35 22.76 -8.98
C GLY A 144 -19.44 21.24 -9.07
N TRP A 145 -18.56 20.66 -9.86
CA TRP A 145 -18.43 19.21 -10.05
C TRP A 145 -17.35 18.60 -9.16
N ALA A 146 -17.43 17.28 -8.93
CA ALA A 146 -16.37 16.52 -8.30
C ALA A 146 -16.05 15.23 -9.07
N LEU A 147 -14.75 14.91 -9.14
CA LEU A 147 -14.23 13.66 -9.66
C LEU A 147 -13.39 12.98 -8.55
N PHE A 148 -13.88 11.85 -8.06
CA PHE A 148 -13.16 11.00 -7.12
C PHE A 148 -12.40 9.94 -7.91
N ILE A 149 -11.10 9.82 -7.67
CA ILE A 149 -10.27 8.80 -8.28
C ILE A 149 -9.47 8.08 -7.20
N SER A 150 -9.44 6.76 -7.23
CA SER A 150 -8.62 5.96 -6.30
C SER A 150 -8.40 4.54 -6.81
N THR A 151 -7.40 3.84 -6.25
CA THR A 151 -7.44 2.39 -6.10
C THR A 151 -8.37 2.04 -4.94
N PRO A 152 -8.98 0.83 -4.91
CA PRO A 152 -9.78 0.40 -3.76
C PRO A 152 -8.94 0.30 -2.47
N ASP A 153 -9.57 0.55 -1.33
CA ASP A 153 -8.97 0.34 0.00
C ASP A 153 -9.89 -0.50 0.89
N GLY A 154 -10.30 -1.67 0.36
CA GLY A 154 -11.17 -2.62 1.06
C GLY A 154 -12.63 -2.18 1.16
N THR A 155 -13.48 -3.12 1.64
CA THR A 155 -14.92 -2.93 1.75
C THR A 155 -15.36 -2.21 3.03
N ALA A 156 -14.43 -1.93 3.97
CA ALA A 156 -14.71 -1.22 5.22
C ALA A 156 -14.41 0.29 5.12
N SER A 157 -14.14 0.83 3.93
CA SER A 157 -13.80 2.23 3.72
C SER A 157 -15.02 3.07 3.35
N TRP A 158 -15.04 4.35 3.78
CA TRP A 158 -16.05 5.31 3.36
C TRP A 158 -16.17 5.47 1.84
N PHE A 159 -15.06 5.22 1.14
CA PHE A 159 -15.01 5.28 -0.32
C PHE A 159 -15.77 4.11 -0.97
N TYR A 160 -15.74 2.93 -0.32
CA TYR A 160 -16.60 1.81 -0.73
C TYR A 160 -18.07 2.10 -0.48
N ASP A 161 -18.42 2.70 0.66
CA ASP A 161 -19.79 3.11 0.95
C ASP A 161 -20.29 4.12 -0.08
N MET A 162 -19.47 5.10 -0.46
CA MET A 162 -19.75 6.03 -1.55
C MET A 162 -19.92 5.30 -2.90
N TRP A 163 -19.03 4.37 -3.21
CA TRP A 163 -19.13 3.54 -4.42
C TRP A 163 -20.46 2.80 -4.47
N CYS A 164 -20.91 2.19 -3.39
CA CYS A 164 -22.18 1.48 -3.29
C CYS A 164 -23.39 2.42 -3.38
N TYR A 165 -23.27 3.64 -2.85
CA TYR A 165 -24.32 4.65 -2.89
C TYR A 165 -24.60 5.18 -4.30
N VAL A 166 -23.59 5.22 -5.18
CA VAL A 166 -23.75 5.72 -6.55
C VAL A 166 -24.60 4.74 -7.36
N PRO A 167 -25.80 5.14 -7.84
CA PRO A 167 -26.65 4.25 -8.60
C PRO A 167 -26.00 3.82 -9.91
N GLU A 168 -26.31 2.61 -10.34
CA GLU A 168 -25.85 2.09 -11.65
C GLU A 168 -26.62 2.72 -12.81
N ASP A 169 -27.85 3.18 -12.57
CA ASP A 169 -28.64 3.90 -13.57
C ASP A 169 -28.11 5.33 -13.76
N LYS A 170 -28.00 5.75 -14.99
CA LYS A 170 -27.42 7.05 -15.39
C LYS A 170 -28.35 8.25 -15.14
N THR A 171 -29.40 8.11 -14.34
CA THR A 171 -30.45 9.13 -14.17
C THR A 171 -30.11 10.19 -13.12
N ALA A 172 -29.28 9.86 -12.12
CA ALA A 172 -28.85 10.77 -11.07
C ALA A 172 -27.64 11.64 -11.50
N ASP A 173 -27.30 12.62 -10.67
CA ASP A 173 -26.11 13.48 -10.83
C ASP A 173 -24.79 12.74 -10.70
N TRP A 174 -24.82 11.47 -10.36
CA TRP A 174 -23.70 10.61 -10.10
C TRP A 174 -23.49 9.58 -11.21
N GLN A 175 -22.21 9.20 -11.40
CA GLN A 175 -21.80 8.07 -12.24
C GLN A 175 -20.52 7.45 -11.70
N ARG A 176 -20.38 6.14 -11.86
CA ARG A 176 -19.18 5.41 -11.44
C ARG A 176 -18.62 4.53 -12.55
N TRP A 177 -17.32 4.28 -12.48
CA TRP A 177 -16.59 3.38 -13.38
C TRP A 177 -15.58 2.58 -12.58
N CYS A 178 -15.41 1.32 -13.01
CA CYS A 178 -14.37 0.45 -12.50
C CYS A 178 -13.56 -0.09 -13.67
N TYR A 179 -12.23 0.10 -13.62
CA TYR A 179 -11.33 -0.39 -14.65
C TYR A 179 -10.10 -1.03 -14.06
N THR A 180 -9.65 -2.11 -14.69
CA THR A 180 -8.39 -2.77 -14.35
C THR A 180 -7.18 -1.96 -14.87
N THR A 181 -5.98 -2.35 -14.44
CA THR A 181 -4.73 -1.80 -14.98
C THR A 181 -4.60 -2.02 -16.48
N ILE A 182 -5.03 -3.21 -16.97
CA ILE A 182 -4.95 -3.58 -18.39
C ILE A 182 -5.85 -2.71 -19.25
N GLU A 183 -7.07 -2.45 -18.82
CA GLU A 183 -8.02 -1.58 -19.53
C GLU A 183 -7.53 -0.13 -19.64
N GLY A 184 -6.64 0.29 -18.76
CA GLY A 184 -5.95 1.57 -18.86
C GLY A 184 -5.00 1.68 -20.06
N GLY A 185 -4.53 0.56 -20.59
CA GLY A 185 -3.66 0.48 -21.77
C GLY A 185 -2.28 1.12 -21.64
N ASN A 186 -1.84 1.41 -20.40
CA ASN A 186 -0.55 2.05 -20.10
C ASN A 186 0.52 1.07 -19.63
N VAL A 187 0.15 -0.19 -19.35
CA VAL A 187 1.05 -1.23 -18.83
C VAL A 187 0.96 -2.45 -19.74
N PRO A 188 2.10 -3.00 -20.21
CA PRO A 188 2.11 -4.25 -20.95
C PRO A 188 1.53 -5.41 -20.12
N SER A 189 0.86 -6.36 -20.77
CA SER A 189 0.28 -7.53 -20.12
C SER A 189 1.31 -8.36 -19.37
N GLU A 190 2.53 -8.46 -19.92
CA GLU A 190 3.66 -9.20 -19.34
C GLU A 190 4.06 -8.64 -17.96
N GLU A 191 4.02 -7.31 -17.80
CA GLU A 191 4.30 -6.66 -16.51
C GLU A 191 3.20 -6.94 -15.48
N VAL A 192 1.94 -7.01 -15.92
CA VAL A 192 0.82 -7.36 -15.03
C VAL A 192 0.95 -8.82 -14.58
N GLU A 193 1.31 -9.74 -15.47
CA GLU A 193 1.55 -11.13 -15.11
C GLU A 193 2.79 -11.31 -14.22
N ALA A 194 3.86 -10.54 -14.45
CA ALA A 194 5.01 -10.52 -13.55
C ALA A 194 4.60 -10.03 -12.13
N ALA A 195 3.76 -9.01 -12.03
CA ALA A 195 3.22 -8.55 -10.75
C ALA A 195 2.33 -9.62 -10.07
N ARG A 196 1.56 -10.40 -10.84
CA ARG A 196 0.75 -11.52 -10.35
C ARG A 196 1.61 -12.57 -9.62
N ALA A 197 2.79 -12.88 -10.15
CA ALA A 197 3.74 -13.79 -9.51
C ALA A 197 4.42 -13.24 -8.24
N GLN A 198 4.34 -11.93 -8.01
CA GLN A 198 5.00 -11.24 -6.89
C GLN A 198 4.04 -10.83 -5.76
N LEU A 199 2.74 -11.00 -5.95
CA LEU A 199 1.71 -10.57 -5.01
C LEU A 199 0.81 -11.74 -4.61
N ASP A 200 0.23 -11.67 -3.41
CA ASP A 200 -0.89 -12.53 -3.06
C ASP A 200 -2.14 -12.16 -3.86
N THR A 201 -3.06 -13.10 -3.97
CA THR A 201 -4.28 -12.95 -4.79
C THR A 201 -5.08 -11.71 -4.42
N ARG A 202 -5.25 -11.42 -3.13
CA ARG A 202 -6.06 -10.27 -2.67
C ARG A 202 -5.40 -8.94 -3.02
N THR A 203 -4.11 -8.81 -2.73
CA THR A 203 -3.36 -7.60 -3.08
C THR A 203 -3.33 -7.38 -4.59
N PHE A 204 -3.12 -8.47 -5.38
CA PHE A 204 -3.17 -8.37 -6.83
C PHE A 204 -4.53 -7.88 -7.35
N ARG A 205 -5.62 -8.47 -6.87
CA ARG A 205 -6.98 -8.08 -7.26
C ARG A 205 -7.28 -6.63 -6.89
N GLN A 206 -6.88 -6.20 -5.69
CA GLN A 206 -7.09 -4.82 -5.25
C GLN A 206 -6.29 -3.81 -6.08
N GLU A 207 -5.00 -4.06 -6.31
CA GLU A 207 -4.10 -3.08 -6.93
C GLU A 207 -4.17 -3.08 -8.47
N PHE A 208 -4.43 -4.23 -9.10
CA PHE A 208 -4.42 -4.36 -10.57
C PHE A 208 -5.80 -4.61 -11.18
N GLU A 209 -6.68 -5.31 -10.49
CA GLU A 209 -8.04 -5.61 -10.98
C GLU A 209 -9.09 -4.65 -10.40
N ALA A 210 -8.69 -3.67 -9.60
CA ALA A 210 -9.55 -2.66 -8.99
C ALA A 210 -10.70 -3.25 -8.13
N SER A 211 -10.48 -4.42 -7.54
CA SER A 211 -11.45 -5.11 -6.70
C SER A 211 -11.45 -4.56 -5.27
N PHE A 212 -12.64 -4.31 -4.72
CA PHE A 212 -12.79 -4.02 -3.29
C PHE A 212 -12.72 -5.32 -2.50
N GLU A 213 -11.57 -5.58 -1.90
CA GLU A 213 -11.36 -6.80 -1.13
C GLU A 213 -11.79 -6.63 0.33
N ASN A 214 -12.38 -7.68 0.91
CA ASN A 214 -12.76 -7.66 2.31
C ASN A 214 -11.52 -7.91 3.20
N LEU A 215 -11.16 -6.91 4.00
CA LEU A 215 -10.10 -7.02 5.00
C LEU A 215 -10.61 -7.54 6.37
N SER A 216 -11.88 -7.90 6.49
CA SER A 216 -12.39 -8.62 7.66
C SER A 216 -11.99 -10.09 7.56
N GLY A 217 -11.61 -10.69 8.68
CA GLY A 217 -11.22 -12.10 8.74
C GLY A 217 -9.71 -12.31 8.92
N LEU A 218 -9.18 -13.39 8.39
CA LEU A 218 -7.79 -13.82 8.64
C LEU A 218 -6.76 -12.89 7.97
N VAL A 219 -5.68 -12.62 8.70
CA VAL A 219 -4.51 -11.87 8.18
C VAL A 219 -3.74 -12.74 7.19
N ALA A 220 -3.52 -14.03 7.52
CA ALA A 220 -2.85 -15.02 6.67
C ALA A 220 -3.86 -15.73 5.76
N ILE A 221 -4.52 -14.99 4.89
CA ILE A 221 -5.59 -15.48 4.00
C ILE A 221 -5.12 -16.56 3.01
N SER A 222 -3.85 -16.55 2.63
CA SER A 222 -3.25 -17.52 1.69
C SER A 222 -2.78 -18.80 2.35
N PHE A 223 -2.87 -18.91 3.69
CA PHE A 223 -2.46 -20.09 4.41
C PHE A 223 -3.47 -21.23 4.24
N ALA A 224 -2.97 -22.42 3.96
CA ALA A 224 -3.76 -23.65 3.87
C ALA A 224 -2.95 -24.85 4.37
N ASP A 225 -3.61 -25.98 4.59
CA ASP A 225 -2.94 -27.22 5.00
C ASP A 225 -1.89 -27.69 4.00
N ALA A 226 -2.01 -27.30 2.74
CA ALA A 226 -0.99 -27.54 1.71
C ALA A 226 0.35 -26.83 1.99
N ASN A 227 0.41 -25.87 2.91
CA ASN A 227 1.66 -25.28 3.39
C ASN A 227 2.32 -26.09 4.52
N ILE A 228 1.62 -27.10 5.08
CA ILE A 228 2.15 -27.92 6.15
C ILE A 228 2.74 -29.19 5.56
N SER A 229 4.02 -29.48 5.86
CA SER A 229 4.68 -30.66 5.34
C SER A 229 5.66 -31.26 6.37
N LYS A 230 5.62 -32.57 6.54
CA LYS A 230 6.58 -33.35 7.36
C LYS A 230 7.96 -33.46 6.69
N ASP A 231 8.05 -33.17 5.39
CA ASP A 231 9.34 -33.18 4.64
C ASP A 231 10.21 -31.97 4.95
N VAL A 232 9.61 -30.92 5.52
CA VAL A 232 10.33 -29.73 6.00
C VAL A 232 11.24 -30.15 7.15
N ARG A 233 12.52 -29.86 7.00
CA ARG A 233 13.54 -30.21 7.99
C ARG A 233 14.68 -29.22 7.98
N ASP A 234 15.47 -29.23 9.03
CA ASP A 234 16.73 -28.51 9.06
C ASP A 234 17.71 -29.06 8.02
N LEU A 235 18.45 -28.17 7.43
CA LEU A 235 19.56 -28.45 6.51
C LEU A 235 20.81 -27.75 7.05
N PRO A 236 21.62 -28.39 7.92
CA PRO A 236 22.73 -27.77 8.63
C PRO A 236 23.81 -27.17 7.72
N VAL A 237 23.90 -27.63 6.47
CA VAL A 237 24.83 -27.08 5.46
C VAL A 237 24.39 -25.68 4.98
N LEU A 238 23.15 -25.29 5.21
CA LEU A 238 22.63 -23.96 4.87
C LEU A 238 22.64 -23.04 6.10
N PRO A 239 22.76 -21.72 5.91
CA PRO A 239 22.58 -20.79 7.02
C PRO A 239 21.22 -20.96 7.68
N LEU A 240 21.19 -20.90 9.03
CA LEU A 240 19.96 -20.77 9.78
C LEU A 240 19.43 -19.34 9.57
N LEU A 241 18.22 -19.24 9.06
CA LEU A 241 17.48 -17.98 8.95
C LEU A 241 16.55 -17.88 10.16
N LEU A 242 16.63 -16.80 10.91
CA LEU A 242 15.96 -16.62 12.19
C LEU A 242 15.14 -15.33 12.18
N GLY A 243 13.83 -15.43 12.06
CA GLY A 243 12.92 -14.30 12.28
C GLY A 243 12.74 -14.07 13.79
N VAL A 244 12.86 -12.83 14.27
CA VAL A 244 12.78 -12.55 15.72
C VAL A 244 11.83 -11.40 15.99
N ASP A 245 10.88 -11.63 16.89
CA ASP A 245 10.04 -10.61 17.52
C ASP A 245 10.48 -10.42 18.98
N PHE A 246 11.01 -9.21 19.30
CA PHE A 246 11.52 -8.87 20.63
C PHE A 246 10.40 -8.42 21.55
N ASN A 247 9.50 -9.31 21.89
CA ASN A 247 8.56 -9.02 22.94
C ASN A 247 9.07 -9.57 24.30
N VAL A 248 8.68 -8.93 25.39
CA VAL A 248 9.12 -9.34 26.73
C VAL A 248 8.51 -10.67 27.12
N ASP A 249 7.27 -10.95 26.67
CA ASP A 249 6.56 -12.19 26.96
C ASP A 249 5.40 -12.40 25.94
N PRO A 250 5.53 -13.36 25.02
CA PRO A 250 6.71 -14.20 24.75
C PRO A 250 7.72 -13.53 23.80
N MET A 251 9.01 -13.82 23.98
CA MET A 251 10.01 -13.61 22.94
C MET A 251 9.91 -14.74 21.92
N THR A 252 9.82 -14.38 20.63
CA THR A 252 9.49 -15.35 19.58
C THR A 252 10.56 -15.42 18.50
N GLY A 253 10.97 -16.63 18.15
CA GLY A 253 11.87 -16.94 17.04
C GLY A 253 11.27 -17.94 16.07
N ILE A 254 11.38 -17.66 14.78
CA ILE A 254 10.98 -18.57 13.68
C ILE A 254 12.24 -19.04 12.96
N CYS A 255 12.48 -20.37 13.01
CA CYS A 255 13.67 -21.02 12.49
C CYS A 255 13.41 -21.61 11.09
N ALA A 256 14.20 -21.19 10.10
CA ALA A 256 14.02 -21.59 8.72
C ALA A 256 15.34 -21.81 7.97
N VAL A 257 15.26 -22.48 6.83
CA VAL A 257 16.29 -22.55 5.81
C VAL A 257 15.70 -22.22 4.43
N LYS A 258 16.49 -21.58 3.56
CA LYS A 258 16.08 -21.31 2.18
C LYS A 258 16.71 -22.31 1.23
N LYS A 259 15.89 -23.14 0.58
CA LYS A 259 16.29 -24.12 -0.43
C LYS A 259 15.82 -23.67 -1.81
N GLY A 260 16.71 -23.09 -2.60
CA GLY A 260 16.30 -22.41 -3.83
C GLY A 260 15.39 -21.22 -3.54
N ASP A 261 14.20 -21.20 -4.14
CA ASP A 261 13.18 -20.19 -3.90
C ASP A 261 12.16 -20.55 -2.81
N ILE A 262 12.35 -21.70 -2.14
CA ILE A 262 11.43 -22.22 -1.13
C ILE A 262 11.99 -21.95 0.26
N LEU A 263 11.17 -21.40 1.14
CA LEU A 263 11.44 -21.22 2.57
C LEU A 263 10.87 -22.41 3.34
N TRP A 264 11.73 -23.15 4.01
CA TRP A 264 11.36 -24.24 4.90
C TRP A 264 11.44 -23.78 6.35
N ILE A 265 10.28 -23.65 7.00
CA ILE A 265 10.17 -23.31 8.43
C ILE A 265 10.09 -24.61 9.20
N PHE A 266 11.17 -24.99 9.88
CA PHE A 266 11.30 -26.29 10.48
C PHE A 266 11.16 -26.29 12.00
N ASP A 267 11.29 -25.11 12.67
CA ASP A 267 11.15 -25.01 14.12
C ASP A 267 10.71 -23.59 14.54
N GLU A 268 10.25 -23.49 15.79
CA GLU A 268 9.90 -22.25 16.45
C GLU A 268 10.47 -22.22 17.87
N ILE A 269 10.82 -21.05 18.36
CA ILE A 269 11.31 -20.82 19.72
C ILE A 269 10.38 -19.81 20.37
N ILE A 270 9.68 -20.24 21.40
CA ILE A 270 8.75 -19.40 22.17
C ILE A 270 9.25 -19.36 23.61
N MET A 271 9.70 -18.20 24.06
CA MET A 271 10.23 -18.06 25.43
C MET A 271 9.31 -17.13 26.22
N THR A 272 8.79 -17.65 27.31
CA THR A 272 7.93 -16.94 28.27
C THR A 272 8.67 -16.67 29.58
N GLY A 273 8.06 -15.91 30.49
CA GLY A 273 8.62 -15.65 31.80
C GLY A 273 9.72 -14.61 31.84
N GLY A 274 9.72 -13.67 30.89
CA GLY A 274 10.64 -12.53 30.90
C GLY A 274 12.05 -12.85 30.39
N ALA A 275 12.17 -13.79 29.45
CA ALA A 275 13.44 -14.16 28.82
C ALA A 275 14.12 -12.93 28.18
N THR A 276 15.43 -12.83 28.36
CA THR A 276 16.24 -11.78 27.75
C THR A 276 16.71 -12.18 26.36
N THR A 277 17.18 -11.19 25.58
CA THR A 277 17.78 -11.47 24.26
C THR A 277 19.04 -12.35 24.38
N TRP A 278 19.75 -12.32 25.52
CA TRP A 278 20.87 -13.22 25.77
C TRP A 278 20.41 -14.67 25.95
N ASP A 279 19.37 -14.90 26.75
CA ASP A 279 18.78 -16.24 26.96
C ASP A 279 18.29 -16.83 25.64
N PHE A 280 17.69 -15.97 24.78
CA PHE A 280 17.26 -16.37 23.45
C PHE A 280 18.43 -16.78 22.55
N CYS A 281 19.52 -16.02 22.54
CA CYS A 281 20.71 -16.38 21.77
C CYS A 281 21.33 -17.70 22.24
N GLU A 282 21.41 -17.91 23.56
CA GLU A 282 21.89 -19.15 24.15
C GLU A 282 21.02 -20.35 23.73
N GLU A 283 19.70 -20.22 23.80
CA GLU A 283 18.77 -21.27 23.36
C GLU A 283 18.95 -21.63 21.88
N VAL A 284 19.12 -20.62 21.01
CA VAL A 284 19.39 -20.84 19.58
C VAL A 284 20.72 -21.60 19.38
N GLN A 285 21.78 -21.20 20.10
CA GLN A 285 23.10 -21.85 20.00
C GLN A 285 23.08 -23.26 20.55
N ASN A 286 22.34 -23.51 21.64
CA ASN A 286 22.17 -24.84 22.22
C ASN A 286 21.44 -25.80 21.26
N ARG A 287 20.44 -25.31 20.53
CA ARG A 287 19.70 -26.14 19.57
C ARG A 287 20.46 -26.41 18.26
N TYR A 288 21.18 -25.41 17.74
CA TYR A 288 21.69 -25.44 16.37
C TYR A 288 23.20 -25.38 16.25
N GLY A 289 23.91 -25.24 17.36
CA GLY A 289 25.38 -25.17 17.43
C GLY A 289 25.92 -23.75 17.30
N VAL A 290 27.03 -23.52 18.00
CA VAL A 290 27.71 -22.20 18.06
C VAL A 290 28.45 -21.85 16.76
N ASP A 291 28.88 -22.87 16.00
CA ASP A 291 29.63 -22.70 14.74
C ASP A 291 28.73 -22.50 13.53
N ARG A 292 27.43 -22.64 13.70
CA ARG A 292 26.49 -22.49 12.59
C ARG A 292 26.35 -21.03 12.20
N ARG A 293 26.41 -20.75 10.90
CA ARG A 293 26.08 -19.43 10.38
C ARG A 293 24.60 -19.13 10.61
N ILE A 294 24.30 -18.13 11.45
CA ILE A 294 22.96 -17.67 11.78
C ILE A 294 22.76 -16.27 11.20
N ILE A 295 21.71 -16.11 10.39
CA ILE A 295 21.26 -14.82 9.84
C ILE A 295 19.96 -14.48 10.54
N SER A 296 20.02 -13.54 11.47
CA SER A 296 18.83 -13.06 12.20
C SER A 296 18.17 -11.90 11.45
N CYS A 297 16.86 -12.02 11.27
CA CYS A 297 15.97 -11.03 10.67
C CYS A 297 15.00 -10.51 11.76
N PRO A 298 15.48 -9.64 12.65
CA PRO A 298 14.68 -9.19 13.79
C PRO A 298 13.80 -8.00 13.47
N ASP A 299 12.90 -7.68 14.43
CA ASP A 299 12.19 -6.40 14.45
C ASP A 299 13.16 -5.24 14.31
N PRO A 300 12.99 -4.33 13.33
CA PRO A 300 13.84 -3.15 13.15
C PRO A 300 13.90 -2.24 14.38
N THR A 301 12.87 -2.22 15.22
CA THR A 301 12.82 -1.38 16.43
C THR A 301 13.78 -1.83 17.54
N GLY A 302 14.21 -3.10 17.54
CA GLY A 302 15.22 -3.65 18.47
C GLY A 302 16.61 -3.00 18.37
N GLY A 303 16.84 -2.17 17.34
CA GLY A 303 18.03 -1.32 17.21
C GLY A 303 17.96 -0.01 17.98
N ALA A 304 16.78 0.39 18.49
CA ALA A 304 16.61 1.65 19.23
C ALA A 304 17.22 1.56 20.64
N ARG A 305 17.88 2.66 21.08
CA ARG A 305 18.42 2.76 22.45
C ARG A 305 17.26 2.88 23.45
N LYS A 306 17.18 1.96 24.39
CA LYS A 306 16.26 2.08 25.55
C LYS A 306 16.92 2.95 26.63
N THR A 307 16.17 3.88 27.22
CA THR A 307 16.66 4.85 28.23
C THR A 307 17.15 4.20 29.53
N GLN A 308 16.86 2.93 29.79
CA GLN A 308 17.22 2.20 31.01
C GLN A 308 18.42 1.23 30.85
N GLY A 309 19.07 1.18 29.68
CA GLY A 309 20.22 0.29 29.45
C GLY A 309 21.39 1.04 28.86
N VAL A 310 22.53 1.07 29.60
CA VAL A 310 23.76 1.72 29.15
C VAL A 310 24.27 1.00 27.87
N GLY A 311 23.89 1.50 26.71
CA GLY A 311 24.54 1.22 25.42
C GLY A 311 24.26 -0.13 24.75
N THR A 312 23.39 -0.99 25.29
CA THR A 312 23.13 -2.32 24.72
C THR A 312 21.74 -2.39 24.09
N THR A 313 21.66 -2.68 22.78
CA THR A 313 20.40 -2.89 22.04
C THR A 313 20.23 -4.38 21.73
N ASP A 314 18.99 -4.84 21.49
CA ASP A 314 18.72 -6.22 21.13
C ASP A 314 19.55 -6.64 19.90
N HIS A 315 19.65 -5.77 18.89
CA HIS A 315 20.51 -6.02 17.72
C HIS A 315 22.00 -6.11 18.08
N SER A 316 22.47 -5.36 19.09
CA SER A 316 23.88 -5.45 19.53
C SER A 316 24.15 -6.75 20.27
N ILE A 317 23.16 -7.29 21.00
CA ILE A 317 23.25 -8.58 21.67
C ILE A 317 23.35 -9.69 20.62
N LEU A 318 22.44 -9.73 19.64
CA LEU A 318 22.51 -10.71 18.55
C LEU A 318 23.88 -10.72 17.87
N ARG A 319 24.47 -9.54 17.56
CA ARG A 319 25.80 -9.46 16.94
C ARG A 319 26.91 -9.97 17.88
N LYS A 320 26.85 -9.64 19.17
CA LYS A 320 27.82 -10.13 20.18
C LYS A 320 27.73 -11.65 20.35
N SER A 321 26.55 -12.25 20.14
CA SER A 321 26.35 -13.69 20.14
C SER A 321 26.76 -14.35 18.80
N GLY A 322 27.40 -13.62 17.88
CA GLY A 322 27.89 -14.16 16.62
C GLY A 322 26.86 -14.22 15.48
N PHE A 323 25.65 -13.67 15.67
CA PHE A 323 24.62 -13.69 14.62
C PHE A 323 24.82 -12.53 13.64
N THR A 324 24.62 -12.82 12.35
CA THR A 324 24.53 -11.78 11.31
C THR A 324 23.15 -11.15 11.37
N VAL A 325 23.07 -9.86 11.73
CA VAL A 325 21.78 -9.14 11.83
C VAL A 325 21.47 -8.50 10.49
N SER A 326 20.36 -8.91 9.89
CA SER A 326 19.81 -8.39 8.63
C SER A 326 18.53 -7.62 8.90
N THR A 327 18.58 -6.30 8.77
CA THR A 327 17.45 -5.40 8.96
C THR A 327 17.39 -4.33 7.87
N PRO A 328 16.23 -3.78 7.52
CA PRO A 328 16.13 -2.68 6.57
C PRO A 328 16.69 -1.38 7.17
N LYS A 329 17.04 -0.45 6.29
CA LYS A 329 17.45 0.92 6.69
C LYS A 329 16.29 1.74 7.28
N ALA A 330 15.05 1.45 6.90
CA ALA A 330 13.82 2.07 7.40
C ALA A 330 12.78 1.01 7.74
N PRO A 331 11.93 1.21 8.76
CA PRO A 331 10.86 0.27 9.11
C PRO A 331 9.95 0.00 7.92
N TRP A 332 9.54 -1.25 7.75
CA TRP A 332 8.53 -1.63 6.77
C TRP A 332 7.12 -1.27 7.25
N LYS A 333 6.24 -0.99 6.30
CA LYS A 333 4.81 -0.87 6.60
C LYS A 333 4.25 -2.25 6.97
N ILE A 334 3.30 -2.30 7.89
CA ILE A 334 2.62 -3.54 8.31
C ILE A 334 1.99 -4.24 7.09
N ARG A 335 1.42 -3.48 6.16
CA ARG A 335 0.83 -4.01 4.93
C ARG A 335 1.85 -4.75 4.06
N ASP A 336 3.07 -4.23 3.90
CA ASP A 336 4.13 -4.88 3.12
C ASP A 336 4.49 -6.25 3.72
N LYS A 337 4.54 -6.32 5.06
CA LYS A 337 4.78 -7.56 5.81
C LYS A 337 3.70 -8.59 5.55
N ILE A 338 2.42 -8.20 5.65
CA ILE A 338 1.26 -9.06 5.42
C ILE A 338 1.26 -9.57 3.97
N THR A 339 1.45 -8.69 3.01
CA THR A 339 1.53 -9.05 1.58
C THR A 339 2.65 -10.04 1.32
N CYS A 340 3.85 -9.81 1.86
CA CYS A 340 5.00 -10.68 1.67
C CYS A 340 4.74 -12.10 2.21
N VAL A 341 4.18 -12.22 3.42
CA VAL A 341 3.83 -13.51 4.01
C VAL A 341 2.78 -14.24 3.15
N ASN A 342 1.70 -13.55 2.77
CA ASN A 342 0.65 -14.16 1.96
C ASN A 342 1.15 -14.58 0.56
N THR A 343 1.99 -13.77 -0.08
CA THR A 343 2.61 -14.11 -1.36
C THR A 343 3.51 -15.35 -1.25
N ALA A 344 4.28 -15.47 -0.17
CA ALA A 344 5.12 -16.65 0.05
C ALA A 344 4.29 -17.91 0.34
N LEU A 345 3.15 -17.76 1.03
CA LEU A 345 2.21 -18.86 1.30
C LEU A 345 1.51 -19.33 0.02
N LEU A 346 1.00 -18.40 -0.77
CA LEU A 346 0.38 -18.66 -2.08
C LEU A 346 0.32 -17.35 -2.87
N ASP A 347 1.06 -17.26 -3.96
CA ASP A 347 0.96 -16.11 -4.86
C ASP A 347 -0.28 -16.19 -5.79
N ALA A 348 -0.54 -15.12 -6.54
CA ALA A 348 -1.71 -15.05 -7.41
C ALA A 348 -1.63 -15.96 -8.65
N THR A 349 -0.47 -16.59 -8.90
CA THR A 349 -0.29 -17.63 -9.92
C THR A 349 -0.60 -19.03 -9.40
N GLY A 350 -0.84 -19.18 -8.07
CA GLY A 350 -1.06 -20.48 -7.42
C GLY A 350 0.23 -21.15 -6.94
N THR A 351 1.36 -20.46 -6.95
CA THR A 351 2.66 -21.01 -6.51
C THR A 351 2.86 -20.82 -5.01
N ARG A 352 3.28 -21.88 -4.31
CA ARG A 352 3.66 -21.87 -2.89
C ARG A 352 5.16 -21.88 -2.73
N ARG A 353 5.69 -20.92 -1.99
CA ARG A 353 7.13 -20.77 -1.70
C ARG A 353 7.47 -20.91 -0.22
N MET A 354 6.48 -21.22 0.64
CA MET A 354 6.67 -21.41 2.06
C MET A 354 6.02 -22.71 2.53
N PHE A 355 6.80 -23.54 3.22
CA PHE A 355 6.32 -24.77 3.85
C PHE A 355 6.75 -24.82 5.31
N ILE A 356 5.87 -25.31 6.17
CA ILE A 356 5.98 -25.26 7.63
C ILE A 356 5.91 -26.69 8.17
N HIS A 357 6.85 -27.06 9.03
CA HIS A 357 6.80 -28.34 9.71
C HIS A 357 5.65 -28.36 10.75
N PRO A 358 4.91 -29.49 10.90
CA PRO A 358 3.78 -29.59 11.84
C PRO A 358 4.15 -29.32 13.31
N ARG A 359 5.44 -29.36 13.69
CA ARG A 359 5.90 -29.05 15.06
C ARG A 359 5.76 -27.55 15.40
N CYS A 360 5.73 -26.66 14.41
CA CYS A 360 5.56 -25.22 14.60
C CYS A 360 4.10 -24.89 14.92
N LYS A 361 3.64 -25.32 16.10
CA LYS A 361 2.21 -25.29 16.49
C LYS A 361 1.70 -23.87 16.71
N GLU A 362 2.51 -23.03 17.37
CA GLU A 362 2.11 -21.64 17.65
C GLU A 362 2.10 -20.79 16.39
N LEU A 363 3.06 -20.99 15.49
CA LEU A 363 3.03 -20.35 14.17
C LEU A 363 1.80 -20.79 13.36
N ILE A 364 1.53 -22.09 13.28
CA ILE A 364 0.36 -22.60 12.56
C ILE A 364 -0.94 -22.07 13.17
N LYS A 365 -1.03 -22.00 14.49
CA LYS A 365 -2.16 -21.39 15.21
C LYS A 365 -2.29 -19.91 14.85
N SER A 366 -1.20 -19.15 14.90
CA SER A 366 -1.16 -17.74 14.51
C SER A 366 -1.70 -17.53 13.09
N LEU A 367 -1.21 -18.32 12.12
CA LEU A 367 -1.65 -18.22 10.71
C LEU A 367 -3.13 -18.58 10.52
N ARG A 368 -3.69 -19.48 11.34
CA ARG A 368 -5.10 -19.89 11.28
C ARG A 368 -6.07 -18.95 12.00
N THR A 369 -5.59 -18.19 12.98
CA THR A 369 -6.49 -17.46 13.91
C THR A 369 -6.27 -15.96 13.99
N LEU A 370 -5.12 -15.44 13.53
CA LEU A 370 -4.87 -14.00 13.55
C LEU A 370 -5.82 -13.30 12.59
N THR A 371 -6.68 -12.44 13.13
CA THR A 371 -7.65 -11.64 12.38
C THR A 371 -7.24 -10.16 12.35
N TYR A 372 -7.87 -9.40 11.47
CA TYR A 372 -7.77 -7.94 11.54
C TYR A 372 -8.59 -7.38 12.71
N ALA A 373 -8.09 -6.32 13.31
CA ALA A 373 -8.87 -5.53 14.27
C ALA A 373 -9.99 -4.78 13.51
N PRO A 374 -11.23 -4.80 14.03
CA PRO A 374 -12.38 -4.20 13.35
C PRO A 374 -12.13 -2.76 12.92
N GLY A 375 -12.41 -2.44 11.66
CA GLY A 375 -12.32 -1.09 11.11
C GLY A 375 -10.92 -0.51 10.92
N THR A 376 -9.83 -1.27 11.17
CA THR A 376 -8.48 -0.70 11.17
C THR A 376 -7.58 -1.17 10.02
N GLY A 377 -7.85 -2.31 9.40
CA GLY A 377 -6.94 -2.96 8.45
C GLY A 377 -5.59 -3.41 9.06
N LEU A 378 -5.47 -3.39 10.39
CA LEU A 378 -4.29 -3.83 11.15
C LEU A 378 -4.56 -5.17 11.84
N PRO A 379 -3.53 -6.03 12.06
CA PRO A 379 -3.68 -7.26 12.84
C PRO A 379 -4.17 -6.97 14.26
N ASN A 380 -5.08 -7.81 14.75
CA ASN A 380 -5.64 -7.69 16.10
C ASN A 380 -4.66 -8.24 17.14
N LYS A 381 -3.93 -7.35 17.79
CA LYS A 381 -2.94 -7.70 18.83
C LYS A 381 -3.56 -8.19 20.15
N ASN A 382 -4.84 -7.93 20.37
CA ASN A 382 -5.52 -8.38 21.60
C ASN A 382 -5.68 -9.90 21.68
N LEU A 383 -5.44 -10.63 20.58
CA LEU A 383 -5.53 -12.08 20.53
C LEU A 383 -4.27 -12.79 21.07
N GLY A 384 -3.14 -12.08 21.24
CA GLY A 384 -1.87 -12.64 21.71
C GLY A 384 -1.28 -13.73 20.80
N VAL A 385 -1.69 -13.76 19.52
CA VAL A 385 -1.23 -14.73 18.52
C VAL A 385 -0.44 -14.07 17.39
N ASP A 386 -0.16 -12.78 17.51
CA ASP A 386 0.51 -11.96 16.48
C ASP A 386 2.04 -12.13 16.47
N HIS A 387 2.66 -12.52 17.60
CA HIS A 387 4.11 -12.58 17.73
C HIS A 387 4.80 -13.52 16.72
N CYS A 388 4.23 -14.70 16.50
CA CYS A 388 4.76 -15.64 15.50
C CYS A 388 4.59 -15.09 14.07
N PHE A 389 3.48 -14.43 13.79
CA PHE A 389 3.25 -13.78 12.50
C PHE A 389 4.22 -12.62 12.28
N ASP A 390 4.50 -11.83 13.31
CA ASP A 390 5.43 -10.70 13.24
C ASP A 390 6.85 -11.19 13.00
N ALA A 391 7.33 -12.17 13.76
CA ALA A 391 8.64 -12.80 13.55
C ALA A 391 8.78 -13.41 12.15
N LEU A 392 7.75 -14.15 11.68
CA LEU A 392 7.70 -14.67 10.32
C LEU A 392 7.74 -13.55 9.27
N GLY A 393 7.02 -12.48 9.50
CA GLY A 393 6.95 -11.33 8.59
C GLY A 393 8.31 -10.64 8.40
N TYR A 394 9.08 -10.44 9.48
CA TYR A 394 10.44 -9.88 9.40
C TYR A 394 11.36 -10.82 8.60
N LEU A 395 11.25 -12.12 8.82
CA LEU A 395 11.99 -13.12 8.07
C LEU A 395 11.65 -13.09 6.57
N CYS A 396 10.36 -13.12 6.22
CA CYS A 396 9.91 -13.15 4.83
C CYS A 396 10.36 -11.91 4.05
N LEU A 397 10.24 -10.73 4.64
CA LEU A 397 10.66 -9.47 3.99
C LEU A 397 12.15 -9.43 3.67
N GLN A 398 12.99 -10.07 4.48
CA GLN A 398 14.44 -10.14 4.23
C GLN A 398 14.80 -11.24 3.21
N VAL A 399 14.11 -12.38 3.28
CA VAL A 399 14.44 -13.57 2.49
C VAL A 399 13.97 -13.48 1.05
N PHE A 400 12.76 -12.98 0.84
CA PHE A 400 12.17 -12.91 -0.49
C PHE A 400 12.49 -11.60 -1.20
N ASN A 401 12.86 -10.54 -0.44
CA ASN A 401 13.11 -9.20 -0.99
C ASN A 401 12.03 -8.81 -2.03
N LEU A 402 10.79 -9.24 -1.77
CA LEU A 402 9.67 -8.97 -2.65
C LEU A 402 9.54 -7.46 -2.75
N ALA A 403 9.54 -6.96 -3.97
CA ALA A 403 9.44 -5.54 -4.25
C ALA A 403 8.24 -4.99 -3.48
N LYS A 404 8.44 -3.87 -2.78
CA LYS A 404 7.32 -3.16 -2.16
C LYS A 404 6.27 -2.91 -3.24
N PRO A 405 4.96 -3.02 -2.96
CA PRO A 405 3.92 -2.66 -3.92
C PRO A 405 4.13 -1.26 -4.52
N GLU A 406 4.78 -0.34 -3.78
CA GLU A 406 5.19 0.98 -4.26
C GLU A 406 6.28 0.95 -5.35
N ASN A 407 7.08 -0.12 -5.42
CA ASN A 407 8.18 -0.27 -6.38
C ASN A 407 7.78 -1.08 -7.63
N ILE A 408 6.62 -1.74 -7.62
CA ILE A 408 6.08 -2.39 -8.80
C ILE A 408 5.67 -1.29 -9.79
N GLY A 409 6.54 -1.01 -10.74
CA GLY A 409 6.32 0.01 -11.77
C GLY A 409 7.10 1.32 -11.62
N THR A 410 8.16 1.39 -10.79
CA THR A 410 9.13 2.52 -10.83
C THR A 410 10.24 2.32 -11.87
N THR A 411 10.08 1.42 -12.83
CA THR A 411 10.93 1.47 -14.02
C THR A 411 10.68 2.82 -14.71
N ASN A 412 11.73 3.63 -14.79
CA ASN A 412 11.72 4.91 -15.50
C ASN A 412 11.40 4.68 -16.98
N TYR A 413 10.13 4.57 -17.33
CA TYR A 413 9.74 4.71 -18.72
C TYR A 413 9.95 6.17 -19.10
N ARG A 414 10.96 6.43 -19.91
CA ARG A 414 11.07 7.68 -20.67
C ARG A 414 9.80 7.77 -21.52
N VAL A 415 8.92 8.67 -21.16
CA VAL A 415 7.80 9.08 -22.01
C VAL A 415 8.43 9.86 -23.17
N TRP A 416 8.29 9.33 -24.39
CA TRP A 416 8.57 10.04 -25.63
C TRP A 416 7.54 11.14 -25.84
#